data_6e6a4effbdb374f8a64c6ab88ae5fbd3
#
_entry.id   6e6a4effbdb374f8a64c6ab88ae5fbd3
#
_cell.length_a   1.000
_cell.length_b   1.000
_cell.length_c   1.000
_cell.angle_alpha   90.00
_cell.angle_beta   90.00
_cell.angle_gamma   90.00
#
_symmetry.space_group_name_H-M   'P 1'
#
loop_
_entity.id
_entity.type
_entity.pdbx_description
1 polymer ?
#
loop_
_entity_poly.entity_id
_entity_poly.type
_entity_poly.pdbx_seq_one_letter_code
_entity_poly.pdbx_strand_id
1 'polypeptide(L)'
;LVYNNSPSFNWTLKFREQVYTEWKAEGKDVSAYPNPAEDPMALMDVAIDGTELSEAADALVRTFQADSAREAGIFHHLITLPTYHTAALSTDVLSEGYFGDLGMLAYVRDVQRQEIRKNLASVKHQDLAGSNVGDDHKEYFLGEKALLAGGAANTMNQF
;
A
#
# COMPACT_ATOMS: atom_id res chain seq x y z
N LEU A 1 7.33 -12.65 21.31
CA LEU A 1 6.96 -11.23 21.26
C LEU A 1 6.32 -10.90 19.93
N VAL A 2 5.29 -10.06 19.96
CA VAL A 2 4.60 -9.52 18.78
C VAL A 2 4.82 -8.02 18.77
N TYR A 3 5.19 -7.48 17.60
CA TYR A 3 5.36 -6.04 17.43
C TYR A 3 4.32 -5.50 16.45
N ASN A 4 3.68 -4.40 16.81
CA ASN A 4 2.75 -3.71 15.92
C ASN A 4 3.46 -2.57 15.19
N ASN A 5 3.67 -2.74 13.89
CA ASN A 5 4.13 -1.67 13.01
C ASN A 5 2.97 -0.69 12.76
N SER A 6 2.70 0.14 13.78
CA SER A 6 1.53 1.02 13.75
C SER A 6 1.60 2.04 12.61
N PRO A 7 0.54 2.20 11.81
CA PRO A 7 0.46 3.28 10.82
C PRO A 7 0.32 4.67 11.46
N SER A 8 0.02 4.74 12.76
CA SER A 8 -0.01 6.02 13.51
C SER A 8 1.37 6.48 13.96
N PHE A 9 2.38 5.63 13.85
CA PHE A 9 3.76 6.01 14.11
C PHE A 9 4.35 6.63 12.84
N ASN A 10 4.93 7.81 12.96
CA ASN A 10 5.58 8.45 11.82
C ASN A 10 6.98 7.86 11.60
N TRP A 11 7.02 6.76 10.84
CA TRP A 11 8.24 6.00 10.56
C TRP A 11 9.31 6.85 9.90
N THR A 12 8.96 7.59 8.87
CA THR A 12 9.89 8.47 8.14
C THR A 12 10.54 9.47 9.07
N LEU A 13 9.73 10.22 9.82
CA LEU A 13 10.22 11.24 10.74
C LEU A 13 11.17 10.65 11.78
N LYS A 14 10.75 9.56 12.44
CA LYS A 14 11.50 9.00 13.57
C LYS A 14 12.82 8.38 13.15
N PHE A 15 12.89 7.75 12.00
CA PHE A 15 14.15 7.21 11.49
C PHE A 15 15.08 8.30 10.96
N ARG A 16 14.52 9.36 10.34
CA ARG A 16 15.33 10.53 9.96
C ARG A 16 15.89 11.28 11.18
N GLU A 17 15.10 11.46 12.24
CA GLU A 17 15.57 12.01 13.52
C GLU A 17 16.67 11.15 14.15
N GLN A 18 16.52 9.82 14.11
CA GLN A 18 17.53 8.90 14.63
C GLN A 18 18.85 9.06 13.87
N VAL A 19 18.83 8.96 12.53
CA VAL A 19 20.04 9.11 11.70
C VAL A 19 20.70 10.47 11.92
N TYR A 20 19.91 11.55 11.93
CA TYR A 20 20.44 12.89 12.19
C TYR A 20 21.19 12.95 13.54
N THR A 21 20.58 12.38 14.58
CA THR A 21 21.14 12.41 15.94
C THR A 21 22.41 11.56 16.05
N GLU A 22 22.42 10.38 15.44
CA GLU A 22 23.58 9.48 15.38
C GLU A 22 24.73 10.15 14.64
N TRP A 23 24.50 10.69 13.45
CA TRP A 23 25.53 11.39 12.67
C TRP A 23 26.11 12.59 13.40
N LYS A 24 25.25 13.37 14.05
CA LYS A 24 25.72 14.51 14.87
C LYS A 24 26.60 14.06 16.03
N ALA A 25 26.23 12.95 16.69
CA ALA A 25 27.03 12.38 17.79
C ALA A 25 28.38 11.82 17.31
N GLU A 26 28.43 11.29 16.10
CA GLU A 26 29.63 10.81 15.42
C GLU A 26 30.52 11.93 14.85
N GLY A 27 30.06 13.19 14.92
CA GLY A 27 30.79 14.35 14.39
C GLY A 27 30.65 14.53 12.87
N LYS A 28 29.71 13.85 12.22
CA LYS A 28 29.37 14.06 10.82
C LYS A 28 28.69 15.41 10.64
N ASP A 29 28.99 16.10 9.55
CA ASP A 29 28.35 17.36 9.22
C ASP A 29 26.87 17.15 8.84
N VAL A 30 25.98 17.67 9.65
CA VAL A 30 24.52 17.64 9.44
C VAL A 30 23.94 19.02 9.15
N SER A 31 24.79 20.03 8.89
CA SER A 31 24.37 21.42 8.69
C SER A 31 23.48 21.62 7.43
N ALA A 32 23.53 20.68 6.50
CA ALA A 32 22.67 20.68 5.30
C ALA A 32 21.21 20.28 5.60
N TYR A 33 20.92 19.77 6.81
CA TYR A 33 19.62 19.27 7.21
C TYR A 33 19.01 20.13 8.31
N PRO A 34 17.67 20.28 8.34
CA PRO A 34 17.01 20.99 9.41
C PRO A 34 17.25 20.29 10.77
N ASN A 35 17.41 21.12 11.79
CA ASN A 35 17.62 20.62 13.15
C ASN A 35 16.28 20.14 13.75
N PRO A 36 16.10 18.83 14.01
CA PRO A 36 14.84 18.31 14.53
C PRO A 36 14.50 18.80 15.94
N ALA A 37 15.47 19.37 16.69
CA ALA A 37 15.21 19.97 17.98
C ALA A 37 14.50 21.33 17.87
N GLU A 38 14.62 22.00 16.74
CA GLU A 38 13.97 23.30 16.46
C GLU A 38 12.63 23.10 15.73
N ASP A 39 12.61 22.26 14.71
CA ASP A 39 11.41 21.89 13.96
C ASP A 39 11.46 20.41 13.57
N PRO A 40 10.87 19.52 14.38
CA PRO A 40 10.85 18.10 14.06
C PRO A 40 10.20 17.78 12.70
N MET A 41 9.18 18.56 12.31
CA MET A 41 8.45 18.30 11.07
C MET A 41 9.22 18.71 9.82
N ALA A 42 10.25 19.54 9.93
CA ALA A 42 11.05 19.95 8.79
C ALA A 42 11.79 18.77 8.13
N LEU A 43 12.05 17.68 8.84
CA LEU A 43 12.59 16.45 8.26
C LEU A 43 11.58 15.67 7.40
N MET A 44 10.30 16.07 7.40
CA MET A 44 9.27 15.54 6.50
C MET A 44 9.17 16.29 5.18
N ASP A 45 9.90 17.39 5.02
CA ASP A 45 9.89 18.16 3.76
C ASP A 45 10.35 17.26 2.60
N VAL A 46 9.67 17.41 1.47
CA VAL A 46 9.99 16.67 0.23
C VAL A 46 11.42 16.95 -0.26
N ALA A 47 11.99 18.09 0.09
CA ALA A 47 13.38 18.43 -0.23
C ALA A 47 14.40 17.50 0.46
N ILE A 48 13.99 16.78 1.51
CA ILE A 48 14.84 15.80 2.19
C ILE A 48 14.83 14.46 1.45
N ASP A 49 13.80 14.17 0.66
CA ASP A 49 13.69 12.91 -0.08
C ASP A 49 14.84 12.74 -1.07
N GLY A 50 15.44 11.56 -1.10
CA GLY A 50 16.60 11.25 -1.96
C GLY A 50 17.93 11.83 -1.45
N THR A 51 17.96 12.51 -0.31
CA THR A 51 19.23 12.91 0.33
C THR A 51 19.88 11.74 1.05
N GLU A 52 21.17 11.84 1.34
CA GLU A 52 21.92 10.79 2.04
C GLU A 52 21.28 10.46 3.41
N LEU A 53 20.76 11.46 4.11
CA LEU A 53 20.04 11.26 5.37
C LEU A 53 18.76 10.42 5.19
N SER A 54 17.96 10.74 4.18
CA SER A 54 16.72 9.99 3.92
C SER A 54 17.01 8.56 3.46
N GLU A 55 18.02 8.36 2.62
CA GLU A 55 18.41 7.03 2.15
C GLU A 55 18.94 6.16 3.31
N ALA A 56 19.70 6.74 4.24
CA ALA A 56 20.15 6.05 5.44
C ALA A 56 18.96 5.67 6.35
N ALA A 57 18.01 6.58 6.54
CA ALA A 57 16.79 6.31 7.29
C ALA A 57 15.93 5.21 6.65
N ASP A 58 15.75 5.25 5.34
CA ASP A 58 15.01 4.24 4.58
C ASP A 58 15.69 2.87 4.64
N ALA A 59 17.03 2.83 4.69
CA ALA A 59 17.77 1.60 4.90
C ALA A 59 17.45 0.96 6.25
N LEU A 60 17.39 1.73 7.33
CA LEU A 60 16.99 1.26 8.66
C LEU A 60 15.54 0.75 8.67
N VAL A 61 14.60 1.47 8.04
CA VAL A 61 13.21 1.00 7.90
C VAL A 61 13.15 -0.33 7.16
N ARG A 62 13.93 -0.46 6.09
CA ARG A 62 13.97 -1.69 5.26
C ARG A 62 14.44 -2.90 6.03
N THR A 63 15.39 -2.74 6.93
CA THR A 63 15.96 -3.85 7.72
C THR A 63 15.28 -4.06 9.07
N PHE A 64 14.39 -3.16 9.48
CA PHE A 64 13.78 -3.10 10.82
C PHE A 64 13.25 -4.44 11.33
N GLN A 65 12.55 -5.21 10.49
CA GLN A 65 12.00 -6.51 10.88
C GLN A 65 13.10 -7.55 11.13
N ALA A 66 14.11 -7.57 10.28
CA ALA A 66 15.25 -8.49 10.44
C ALA A 66 16.09 -8.12 11.67
N ASP A 67 16.30 -6.83 11.89
CA ASP A 67 17.08 -6.33 13.01
C ASP A 67 16.35 -6.57 14.34
N SER A 68 15.07 -6.30 14.42
CA SER A 68 14.26 -6.57 15.61
C SER A 68 14.16 -8.08 15.92
N ALA A 69 14.17 -8.94 14.90
CA ALA A 69 14.23 -10.39 15.12
C ALA A 69 15.59 -10.80 15.69
N ARG A 70 16.67 -10.27 15.15
CA ARG A 70 18.06 -10.61 15.54
C ARG A 70 18.40 -10.07 16.92
N GLU A 71 18.03 -8.82 17.21
CA GLU A 71 18.47 -8.10 18.40
C GLU A 71 17.50 -8.22 19.58
N ALA A 72 16.20 -8.30 19.31
CA ALA A 72 15.15 -8.32 20.32
C ALA A 72 14.30 -9.61 20.35
N GLY A 73 14.57 -10.57 19.44
CA GLY A 73 13.78 -11.82 19.35
C GLY A 73 12.33 -11.59 18.93
N ILE A 74 12.05 -10.54 18.16
CA ILE A 74 10.72 -10.21 17.67
C ILE A 74 10.55 -10.80 16.27
N PHE A 75 9.89 -11.95 16.18
CA PHE A 75 9.70 -12.67 14.91
C PHE A 75 8.30 -12.47 14.31
N HIS A 76 7.38 -11.87 15.05
CA HIS A 76 6.03 -11.64 14.58
C HIS A 76 5.73 -10.15 14.53
N HIS A 77 5.56 -9.65 13.32
CA HIS A 77 5.19 -8.27 13.04
C HIS A 77 3.80 -8.23 12.42
N LEU A 78 3.02 -7.26 12.80
CA LEU A 78 1.73 -6.97 12.16
C LEU A 78 1.62 -5.47 11.88
N ILE A 79 0.87 -5.14 10.85
CA ILE A 79 0.47 -3.77 10.53
C ILE A 79 -1.02 -3.68 10.78
N THR A 80 -1.45 -2.77 11.65
CA THR A 80 -2.87 -2.53 11.86
C THR A 80 -3.47 -1.73 10.70
N LEU A 81 -4.67 -2.12 10.25
CA LEU A 81 -5.42 -1.44 9.21
C LEU A 81 -4.70 -1.23 7.86
N PRO A 82 -3.84 -2.15 7.37
CA PRO A 82 -3.11 -1.92 6.13
C PRO A 82 -4.05 -1.78 4.93
N THR A 83 -5.08 -2.60 4.87
CA THR A 83 -6.09 -2.55 3.80
C THR A 83 -6.87 -1.24 3.81
N TYR A 84 -7.21 -0.73 5.00
CA TYR A 84 -7.89 0.56 5.14
C TYR A 84 -7.04 1.70 4.58
N HIS A 85 -5.77 1.80 4.98
CA HIS A 85 -4.88 2.87 4.52
C HIS A 85 -4.56 2.78 3.04
N THR A 86 -4.31 1.58 2.52
CA THR A 86 -4.07 1.38 1.09
C THR A 86 -5.31 1.69 0.26
N ALA A 87 -6.50 1.27 0.71
CA ALA A 87 -7.75 1.59 0.03
C ALA A 87 -8.03 3.11 0.03
N ALA A 88 -7.83 3.79 1.18
CA ALA A 88 -8.03 5.23 1.28
C ALA A 88 -7.12 5.98 0.31
N LEU A 89 -5.81 5.70 0.33
CA LEU A 89 -4.86 6.34 -0.58
C LEU A 89 -5.16 6.03 -2.05
N SER A 90 -5.42 4.77 -2.39
CA SER A 90 -5.71 4.38 -3.77
C SER A 90 -7.00 5.01 -4.29
N THR A 91 -8.01 5.17 -3.42
CA THR A 91 -9.27 5.84 -3.77
C THR A 91 -9.06 7.33 -4.00
N ASP A 92 -8.25 7.97 -3.17
CA ASP A 92 -7.92 9.39 -3.30
C ASP A 92 -7.22 9.66 -4.62
N VAL A 93 -6.13 8.96 -4.91
CA VAL A 93 -5.37 9.07 -6.17
C VAL A 93 -6.26 8.79 -7.40
N LEU A 94 -7.11 7.76 -7.32
CA LEU A 94 -8.06 7.47 -8.40
C LEU A 94 -9.05 8.62 -8.58
N SER A 95 -9.56 9.19 -7.49
CA SER A 95 -10.54 10.29 -7.53
C SER A 95 -9.95 11.54 -8.16
N GLU A 96 -8.73 11.90 -7.81
CA GLU A 96 -8.01 13.03 -8.43
C GLU A 96 -7.94 12.88 -9.95
N GLY A 97 -7.54 11.72 -10.45
CA GLY A 97 -7.47 11.45 -11.88
C GLY A 97 -8.85 11.37 -12.55
N TYR A 98 -9.82 10.72 -11.90
CA TYR A 98 -11.14 10.47 -12.46
C TYR A 98 -11.98 11.75 -12.59
N PHE A 99 -11.96 12.60 -11.57
CA PHE A 99 -12.67 13.89 -11.59
C PHE A 99 -11.85 15.04 -12.18
N GLY A 100 -10.57 14.79 -12.49
CA GLY A 100 -9.71 15.68 -13.24
C GLY A 100 -9.79 15.42 -14.75
N ASP A 101 -8.64 15.53 -15.43
CA ASP A 101 -8.56 15.49 -16.90
C ASP A 101 -8.61 14.08 -17.50
N LEU A 102 -8.51 13.02 -16.68
CA LEU A 102 -8.39 11.65 -17.18
C LEU A 102 -9.72 10.91 -17.28
N GLY A 103 -10.73 11.26 -16.49
CA GLY A 103 -12.03 10.58 -16.46
C GLY A 103 -11.85 9.05 -16.30
N MET A 104 -12.61 8.26 -17.07
CA MET A 104 -12.50 6.78 -17.04
C MET A 104 -11.10 6.25 -17.35
N LEU A 105 -10.26 7.01 -18.03
CA LEU A 105 -8.89 6.57 -18.32
C LEU A 105 -8.07 6.39 -17.04
N ALA A 106 -8.32 7.18 -16.00
CA ALA A 106 -7.68 6.99 -14.69
C ALA A 106 -7.95 5.58 -14.16
N TYR A 107 -9.20 5.15 -14.11
CA TYR A 107 -9.55 3.81 -13.66
C TYR A 107 -8.94 2.72 -14.56
N VAL A 108 -9.09 2.85 -15.88
CA VAL A 108 -8.58 1.85 -16.82
C VAL A 108 -7.06 1.71 -16.75
N ARG A 109 -6.34 2.85 -16.67
CA ARG A 109 -4.87 2.88 -16.66
C ARG A 109 -4.30 2.41 -15.33
N ASP A 110 -4.83 2.95 -14.24
CA ASP A 110 -4.19 2.87 -12.93
C ASP A 110 -4.71 1.69 -12.08
N VAL A 111 -5.90 1.17 -12.42
CA VAL A 111 -6.49 0.02 -11.76
C VAL A 111 -6.59 -1.18 -12.70
N GLN A 112 -7.51 -1.16 -13.66
CA GLN A 112 -7.86 -2.34 -14.45
C GLN A 112 -6.67 -2.95 -15.21
N ARG A 113 -5.89 -2.11 -15.92
CA ARG A 113 -4.69 -2.60 -16.64
C ARG A 113 -3.65 -3.18 -15.69
N GLN A 114 -3.52 -2.64 -14.48
CA GLN A 114 -2.57 -3.16 -13.50
C GLN A 114 -3.02 -4.49 -12.92
N GLU A 115 -4.30 -4.62 -12.62
CA GLU A 115 -4.88 -5.88 -12.15
C GLU A 115 -4.70 -7.00 -13.18
N ILE A 116 -5.01 -6.73 -14.45
CA ILE A 116 -4.83 -7.69 -15.55
C ILE A 116 -3.36 -8.09 -15.69
N ARG A 117 -2.44 -7.13 -15.76
CA ARG A 117 -1.00 -7.39 -15.91
C ARG A 117 -0.40 -8.18 -14.77
N LYS A 118 -0.90 -7.98 -13.57
CA LYS A 118 -0.46 -8.68 -12.34
C LYS A 118 -1.22 -9.99 -12.12
N ASN A 119 -2.18 -10.31 -12.99
CA ASN A 119 -3.06 -11.47 -12.85
C ASN A 119 -3.71 -11.56 -11.45
N LEU A 120 -4.26 -10.44 -10.98
CA LEU A 120 -4.93 -10.40 -9.69
C LEU A 120 -6.30 -11.08 -9.76
N ALA A 121 -6.66 -11.80 -8.70
CA ALA A 121 -7.96 -12.47 -8.61
C ALA A 121 -9.16 -11.51 -8.67
N SER A 122 -8.96 -10.24 -8.29
CA SER A 122 -9.97 -9.18 -8.36
C SER A 122 -10.48 -8.91 -9.78
N VAL A 123 -9.70 -9.23 -10.82
CA VAL A 123 -10.16 -9.16 -12.23
C VAL A 123 -11.39 -10.02 -12.44
N LYS A 124 -11.43 -11.20 -11.80
CA LYS A 124 -12.57 -12.11 -11.80
C LYS A 124 -13.40 -11.97 -10.51
N HIS A 125 -13.77 -10.74 -10.18
CA HIS A 125 -14.45 -10.42 -8.92
C HIS A 125 -15.79 -11.15 -8.74
N GLN A 126 -16.47 -11.49 -9.82
CA GLN A 126 -17.71 -12.29 -9.77
C GLN A 126 -17.44 -13.70 -9.26
N ASP A 127 -16.42 -14.37 -9.80
CA ASP A 127 -16.01 -15.69 -9.32
C ASP A 127 -15.50 -15.62 -7.88
N LEU A 128 -14.70 -14.58 -7.58
CA LEU A 128 -14.19 -14.33 -6.21
C LEU A 128 -15.31 -14.10 -5.20
N ALA A 129 -16.40 -13.46 -5.63
CA ALA A 129 -17.61 -13.24 -4.82
C ALA A 129 -18.56 -14.44 -4.77
N GLY A 130 -18.26 -15.52 -5.50
CA GLY A 130 -19.05 -16.73 -5.51
C GLY A 130 -20.29 -16.66 -6.41
N SER A 131 -20.31 -15.80 -7.41
CA SER A 131 -21.45 -15.70 -8.34
C SER A 131 -21.70 -17.00 -9.11
N ASN A 132 -20.65 -17.77 -9.41
CA ASN A 132 -20.73 -19.09 -10.01
C ASN A 132 -21.56 -20.06 -9.15
N VAL A 133 -21.37 -20.07 -7.83
CA VAL A 133 -22.17 -20.90 -6.91
C VAL A 133 -23.65 -20.52 -6.97
N GLY A 134 -23.93 -19.21 -7.03
CA GLY A 134 -25.30 -18.72 -7.18
C GLY A 134 -25.91 -19.09 -8.53
N ASP A 135 -25.11 -19.06 -9.59
CA ASP A 135 -25.53 -19.43 -10.93
C ASP A 135 -25.78 -20.94 -11.04
N ASP A 136 -24.91 -21.79 -10.48
CA ASP A 136 -25.11 -23.25 -10.39
C ASP A 136 -26.43 -23.62 -9.69
N HIS A 137 -26.75 -22.92 -8.59
CA HIS A 137 -28.03 -23.11 -7.89
C HIS A 137 -29.22 -22.71 -8.77
N LYS A 138 -29.14 -21.58 -9.48
CA LYS A 138 -30.22 -21.16 -10.38
C LYS A 138 -30.40 -22.14 -11.51
N GLU A 139 -29.33 -22.62 -12.13
CA GLU A 139 -29.36 -23.58 -13.22
C GLU A 139 -29.94 -24.91 -12.74
N TYR A 140 -29.57 -25.37 -11.53
CA TYR A 140 -30.14 -26.59 -10.96
C TYR A 140 -31.68 -26.55 -10.82
N PHE A 141 -32.23 -25.40 -10.37
CA PHE A 141 -33.68 -25.27 -10.16
C PHE A 141 -34.47 -24.82 -11.37
N LEU A 142 -33.88 -24.02 -12.26
CA LEU A 142 -34.57 -23.37 -13.37
C LEU A 142 -34.16 -23.93 -14.76
N GLY A 143 -33.11 -24.72 -14.79
CA GLY A 143 -32.56 -25.28 -16.03
C GLY A 143 -32.11 -24.19 -17.00
N GLU A 144 -32.24 -24.46 -18.31
CA GLU A 144 -31.80 -23.55 -19.37
C GLU A 144 -32.46 -22.17 -19.38
N LYS A 145 -33.48 -21.97 -18.57
CA LYS A 145 -34.17 -20.65 -18.41
C LYS A 145 -33.50 -19.75 -17.35
N ALA A 146 -32.46 -20.24 -16.66
CA ALA A 146 -31.76 -19.46 -15.65
C ALA A 146 -31.07 -18.25 -16.27
N LEU A 147 -31.27 -17.09 -15.66
CA LEU A 147 -30.49 -15.88 -15.95
C LEU A 147 -29.23 -15.91 -15.09
N LEU A 148 -28.10 -16.20 -15.71
CA LEU A 148 -26.81 -16.35 -15.03
C LEU A 148 -26.07 -15.01 -14.96
N ALA A 149 -25.47 -14.71 -13.83
CA ALA A 149 -24.65 -13.51 -13.63
C ALA A 149 -23.32 -13.61 -14.42
N GLY A 150 -22.72 -14.80 -14.46
CA GLY A 150 -21.47 -15.12 -15.17
C GLY A 150 -21.65 -15.65 -16.58
N GLY A 151 -22.85 -15.52 -17.18
CA GLY A 151 -23.14 -16.08 -18.51
C GLY A 151 -22.31 -15.45 -19.64
N ALA A 152 -22.23 -16.18 -20.79
CA ALA A 152 -21.46 -15.76 -21.96
C ALA A 152 -21.88 -14.41 -22.54
N ALA A 153 -23.13 -13.99 -22.31
CA ALA A 153 -23.65 -12.67 -22.70
C ALA A 153 -23.18 -11.52 -21.81
N ASN A 154 -22.61 -11.82 -20.63
CA ASN A 154 -22.15 -10.85 -19.65
C ASN A 154 -20.62 -10.78 -19.61
N THR A 155 -19.98 -11.53 -18.72
CA THR A 155 -18.57 -11.36 -18.38
C THR A 155 -17.69 -12.59 -18.60
N MET A 156 -18.28 -13.75 -18.97
CA MET A 156 -17.56 -15.02 -19.03
C MET A 156 -16.28 -15.00 -19.89
N ASN A 157 -16.26 -14.21 -20.96
CA ASN A 157 -15.16 -14.18 -21.96
C ASN A 157 -14.43 -12.84 -21.99
N GLN A 158 -14.56 -11.99 -20.98
CA GLN A 158 -13.95 -10.64 -21.00
C GLN A 158 -12.55 -10.61 -20.38
N PHE A 159 -12.20 -11.61 -19.55
CA PHE A 159 -10.91 -11.70 -18.85
C PHE A 159 -10.34 -13.12 -18.88
#